data_d0b2721a4222394f5bdcb4336c282c3b
#
_entry.id   d0b2721a4222394f5bdcb4336c282c3b
#
_cell.length_a   1.000
_cell.length_b   1.000
_cell.length_c   1.000
_cell.angle_alpha   90.00
_cell.angle_beta   90.00
_cell.angle_gamma   90.00
#
_symmetry.space_group_name_H-M   'P 1'
#
loop_
_entity.id
_entity.type
_entity.pdbx_description
1 polymer ?
#
loop_
_entity_poly.entity_id
_entity_poly.type
_entity_poly.pdbx_seq_one_letter_code
_entity_poly.pdbx_strand_id
1 'polypeptide(L)'
;MKQLKDPMPALSELSEKELVELSSRAKIDKLQTGEILLKKDDPDQMAFVILDGKIRIVQGPKTQQKSVAVFSKGDWIEAVALVKNPLRMTSVIAAEPTRIMALDKTTIDSLNDKTQLSVYKRLAQLSAERVRRLKKSENNLIAKNMQLKEDIFNYRSPLKTDFHKSEMIKGIIKKVPRLPAFATTLSTQLFTKELVEQIKRDPALVAIVLKTINSAFYSFQKKIADIHHAVVLLGFEQIYQVVIAEGIRSTMPNTPKFKALHLHSEIISHIAFMLSLESRHGHPAEIASFGLLHEIGQIVIQLLEDQNPRLAALIEVLDQAQLGSLLLKEWNLPDVLWKSVEFQSYPEFSSPHHIPEELRYNVTLLYLSHLCYDLFQGNKEQKRSTTFLDEYIELTNWQGLTLDEIARERLLPAMLKKINTYPVPLRQLIEKQT
;
A
#
# COMPACT_ATOMS: atom_id res chain seq x y z
N MET A 1 -19.28 -8.18 25.15
CA MET A 1 -19.49 -6.77 25.52
C MET A 1 -19.44 -6.66 27.05
N LYS A 2 -18.25 -6.46 27.64
CA LYS A 2 -18.11 -6.17 29.06
C LYS A 2 -18.34 -4.69 29.27
N GLN A 3 -19.40 -4.34 29.98
CA GLN A 3 -19.68 -3.01 30.49
C GLN A 3 -18.47 -2.50 31.29
N LEU A 4 -17.89 -1.41 30.85
CA LEU A 4 -16.99 -0.59 31.69
C LEU A 4 -17.87 0.07 32.75
N LYS A 5 -18.08 -0.61 33.87
CA LYS A 5 -18.60 -0.05 35.09
C LYS A 5 -17.42 0.61 35.81
N ASP A 6 -17.32 1.94 35.71
CA ASP A 6 -16.94 2.84 36.77
C ASP A 6 -17.42 4.23 36.40
N PRO A 7 -18.55 4.67 36.90
CA PRO A 7 -18.98 6.05 36.78
C PRO A 7 -18.25 6.86 37.82
N MET A 8 -17.16 7.56 37.47
CA MET A 8 -16.74 8.72 38.22
C MET A 8 -17.74 9.85 37.94
N PRO A 9 -18.63 10.20 38.84
CA PRO A 9 -19.58 11.27 38.63
C PRO A 9 -18.79 12.57 38.45
N ALA A 10 -18.89 13.20 37.31
CA ALA A 10 -18.13 14.40 36.96
C ALA A 10 -18.33 15.57 37.92
N LEU A 11 -19.32 15.50 38.75
CA LEU A 11 -19.66 16.51 39.76
C LEU A 11 -19.31 16.09 41.20
N SER A 12 -18.82 14.87 41.44
CA SER A 12 -18.61 14.36 42.82
C SER A 12 -17.44 15.01 43.56
N GLU A 13 -16.58 15.73 42.86
CA GLU A 13 -15.48 16.48 43.47
C GLU A 13 -15.84 17.94 43.81
N LEU A 14 -17.00 18.41 43.36
CA LEU A 14 -17.53 19.73 43.73
C LEU A 14 -18.21 19.62 45.11
N SER A 15 -17.92 20.56 46.01
CA SER A 15 -18.63 20.66 47.27
C SER A 15 -20.11 20.99 47.09
N GLU A 16 -20.96 20.69 48.06
CA GLU A 16 -22.41 21.00 47.98
C GLU A 16 -22.66 22.49 47.66
N LYS A 17 -21.85 23.41 48.21
CA LYS A 17 -21.97 24.84 47.93
C LYS A 17 -21.66 25.18 46.48
N GLU A 18 -20.60 24.57 45.92
CA GLU A 18 -20.22 24.75 44.52
C GLU A 18 -21.27 24.16 43.57
N LEU A 19 -21.86 23.00 43.92
CA LEU A 19 -22.97 22.40 43.16
C LEU A 19 -24.24 23.25 43.17
N VAL A 20 -24.60 23.80 44.32
CA VAL A 20 -25.75 24.70 44.43
C VAL A 20 -25.54 25.98 43.61
N GLU A 21 -24.35 26.59 43.69
CA GLU A 21 -24.01 27.74 42.87
C GLU A 21 -24.08 27.43 41.37
N LEU A 22 -23.45 26.37 40.92
CA LEU A 22 -23.44 25.93 39.52
C LEU A 22 -24.85 25.65 39.03
N SER A 23 -25.66 24.90 39.79
CA SER A 23 -27.02 24.53 39.42
C SER A 23 -28.01 25.73 39.41
N SER A 24 -27.76 26.75 40.21
CA SER A 24 -28.58 27.95 40.28
C SER A 24 -28.42 28.87 39.03
N ARG A 25 -27.31 28.75 38.32
CA ARG A 25 -26.96 29.58 37.14
C ARG A 25 -27.05 28.83 35.84
N ALA A 26 -27.01 27.49 35.87
CA ALA A 26 -27.11 26.64 34.70
C ALA A 26 -28.55 26.42 34.26
N LYS A 27 -28.76 26.24 32.98
CA LYS A 27 -30.05 25.85 32.42
C LYS A 27 -30.22 24.32 32.49
N ILE A 28 -31.36 23.85 33.05
CA ILE A 28 -31.68 22.43 33.08
C ILE A 28 -32.75 22.14 32.01
N ASP A 29 -32.42 21.23 31.08
CA ASP A 29 -33.31 20.83 30.00
C ASP A 29 -33.64 19.34 30.13
N LYS A 30 -34.79 18.93 29.59
CA LYS A 30 -35.26 17.52 29.54
C LYS A 30 -35.38 17.12 28.09
N LEU A 31 -34.79 15.97 27.75
CA LEU A 31 -34.84 15.37 26.43
C LEU A 31 -35.68 14.11 26.45
N GLN A 32 -36.49 13.91 25.43
CA GLN A 32 -37.20 12.66 25.19
C GLN A 32 -36.30 11.67 24.45
N THR A 33 -36.63 10.37 24.52
CA THR A 33 -35.90 9.34 23.77
C THR A 33 -35.88 9.65 22.28
N GLY A 34 -34.69 9.64 21.68
CA GLY A 34 -34.49 9.95 20.27
C GLY A 34 -34.33 11.44 19.93
N GLU A 35 -34.52 12.33 20.92
CA GLU A 35 -34.32 13.77 20.72
C GLU A 35 -32.83 14.12 20.52
N ILE A 36 -32.57 14.99 19.55
CA ILE A 36 -31.21 15.42 19.20
C ILE A 36 -30.80 16.58 20.09
N LEU A 37 -29.77 16.36 20.90
CA LEU A 37 -29.16 17.39 21.73
C LEU A 37 -28.23 18.28 20.90
N LEU A 38 -27.37 17.67 20.09
CA LEU A 38 -26.40 18.38 19.25
C LEU A 38 -26.38 17.76 17.85
N LYS A 39 -26.28 18.60 16.83
CA LYS A 39 -26.04 18.16 15.46
C LYS A 39 -24.56 18.32 15.09
N LYS A 40 -24.09 17.45 14.21
CA LYS A 40 -22.80 17.64 13.56
C LYS A 40 -22.78 19.00 12.84
N ASP A 41 -21.63 19.69 12.91
CA ASP A 41 -21.37 21.00 12.31
C ASP A 41 -22.20 22.16 12.90
N ASP A 42 -22.86 21.97 14.08
CA ASP A 42 -23.56 23.00 14.81
C ASP A 42 -22.55 23.97 15.48
N PRO A 43 -22.69 25.28 15.34
CA PRO A 43 -21.79 26.27 15.94
C PRO A 43 -22.02 26.51 17.44
N ASP A 44 -22.94 25.78 18.08
CA ASP A 44 -23.27 25.95 19.50
C ASP A 44 -22.09 25.67 20.41
N GLN A 45 -21.83 26.57 21.37
CA GLN A 45 -20.68 26.54 22.31
C GLN A 45 -21.08 26.03 23.71
N MET A 46 -22.13 25.25 23.80
CA MET A 46 -22.59 24.68 25.06
C MET A 46 -21.88 23.39 25.43
N ALA A 47 -21.57 23.24 26.71
CA ALA A 47 -21.21 21.97 27.34
C ALA A 47 -22.41 21.47 28.15
N PHE A 48 -22.50 20.15 28.32
CA PHE A 48 -23.63 19.54 29.02
C PHE A 48 -23.15 18.53 30.07
N VAL A 49 -23.86 18.49 31.20
CA VAL A 49 -23.70 17.44 32.21
C VAL A 49 -24.99 16.63 32.29
N ILE A 50 -24.86 15.31 32.23
CA ILE A 50 -26.02 14.42 32.35
C ILE A 50 -26.38 14.31 33.84
N LEU A 51 -27.56 14.80 34.20
CA LEU A 51 -28.09 14.73 35.56
C LEU A 51 -28.81 13.40 35.81
N ASP A 52 -29.44 12.87 34.77
CA ASP A 52 -30.17 11.59 34.78
C ASP A 52 -30.41 11.10 33.35
N GLY A 53 -30.49 9.76 33.13
CA GLY A 53 -30.69 9.17 31.83
C GLY A 53 -29.40 8.83 31.09
N LYS A 54 -29.50 8.63 29.77
CA LYS A 54 -28.36 8.26 28.88
C LYS A 54 -28.44 8.96 27.54
N ILE A 55 -27.27 9.28 27.05
CA ILE A 55 -27.05 9.93 25.74
C ILE A 55 -26.09 9.07 24.93
N ARG A 56 -26.33 8.98 23.61
CA ARG A 56 -25.44 8.31 22.66
C ARG A 56 -24.87 9.28 21.65
N ILE A 57 -23.60 9.16 21.35
CA ILE A 57 -22.95 9.79 20.21
C ILE A 57 -23.19 8.91 18.99
N VAL A 58 -23.62 9.50 17.89
CA VAL A 58 -23.89 8.79 16.64
C VAL A 58 -23.09 9.39 15.49
N GLN A 59 -22.63 8.50 14.59
CA GLN A 59 -21.90 8.89 13.38
C GLN A 59 -22.52 8.18 12.17
N GLY A 60 -22.54 8.84 11.02
CA GLY A 60 -23.10 8.35 9.76
C GLY A 60 -24.43 8.99 9.38
N PRO A 61 -24.92 8.73 8.15
CA PRO A 61 -26.19 9.25 7.66
C PRO A 61 -27.37 8.69 8.49
N LYS A 62 -28.48 9.43 8.54
CA LYS A 62 -29.66 9.08 9.35
C LYS A 62 -30.15 7.64 9.17
N THR A 63 -29.95 7.05 8.01
CA THR A 63 -30.35 5.68 7.66
C THR A 63 -29.40 4.58 8.15
N GLN A 64 -28.15 4.94 8.55
CA GLN A 64 -27.11 3.99 8.99
C GLN A 64 -26.29 4.53 10.16
N GLN A 65 -26.94 5.17 11.12
CA GLN A 65 -26.27 5.72 12.30
C GLN A 65 -25.66 4.59 13.16
N LYS A 66 -24.35 4.61 13.37
CA LYS A 66 -23.66 3.76 14.33
C LYS A 66 -23.45 4.52 15.64
N SER A 67 -23.82 3.89 16.76
CA SER A 67 -23.50 4.41 18.08
C SER A 67 -21.99 4.27 18.34
N VAL A 68 -21.30 5.37 18.53
CA VAL A 68 -19.84 5.41 18.77
C VAL A 68 -19.53 5.39 20.27
N ALA A 69 -20.38 6.03 21.08
CA ALA A 69 -20.23 6.06 22.54
C ALA A 69 -21.58 6.29 23.23
N VAL A 70 -21.67 5.83 24.48
CA VAL A 70 -22.83 6.06 25.37
C VAL A 70 -22.33 6.75 26.64
N PHE A 71 -23.01 7.79 27.04
CA PHE A 71 -22.76 8.60 28.24
C PHE A 71 -23.96 8.46 29.19
N SER A 72 -23.71 8.52 30.48
CA SER A 72 -24.69 8.32 31.53
C SER A 72 -24.59 9.42 32.62
N LYS A 73 -25.44 9.32 33.63
CA LYS A 73 -25.48 10.24 34.76
C LYS A 73 -24.08 10.58 35.29
N GLY A 74 -23.78 11.89 35.36
CA GLY A 74 -22.51 12.43 35.84
C GLY A 74 -21.47 12.66 34.73
N ASP A 75 -21.72 12.21 33.48
CA ASP A 75 -20.78 12.44 32.42
C ASP A 75 -20.92 13.86 31.81
N TRP A 76 -19.79 14.40 31.35
CA TRP A 76 -19.74 15.64 30.60
C TRP A 76 -19.72 15.39 29.10
N ILE A 77 -20.50 16.17 28.36
CA ILE A 77 -20.54 16.18 26.90
C ILE A 77 -20.04 17.50 26.42
N GLU A 78 -19.13 17.49 25.44
CA GLU A 78 -18.60 18.69 24.79
C GLU A 78 -17.95 19.71 25.74
N ALA A 79 -17.34 19.25 26.82
CA ALA A 79 -16.65 20.08 27.80
C ALA A 79 -15.59 21.03 27.18
N VAL A 80 -15.02 20.67 26.03
CA VAL A 80 -14.04 21.48 25.26
C VAL A 80 -14.67 22.78 24.75
N ALA A 81 -15.99 22.82 24.55
CA ALA A 81 -16.69 24.03 24.11
C ALA A 81 -16.57 25.20 25.08
N LEU A 82 -16.32 24.94 26.36
CA LEU A 82 -16.09 25.97 27.37
C LEU A 82 -14.74 26.67 27.25
N VAL A 83 -13.78 26.06 26.56
CA VAL A 83 -12.40 26.56 26.44
C VAL A 83 -12.10 27.06 25.01
N LYS A 84 -12.58 26.35 24.01
CA LYS A 84 -12.33 26.65 22.59
C LYS A 84 -13.59 26.30 21.81
N ASN A 85 -13.85 27.02 20.73
CA ASN A 85 -14.97 26.76 19.82
C ASN A 85 -14.59 25.69 18.75
N PRO A 86 -14.73 24.38 19.03
CA PRO A 86 -14.47 23.35 18.05
C PRO A 86 -15.71 23.11 17.18
N LEU A 87 -15.49 22.79 15.89
CA LEU A 87 -16.57 22.26 15.05
C LEU A 87 -17.07 20.91 15.61
N ARG A 88 -18.38 20.73 15.67
CA ARG A 88 -19.02 19.50 16.15
C ARG A 88 -18.80 18.37 15.15
N MET A 89 -18.02 17.37 15.52
CA MET A 89 -17.68 16.26 14.62
C MET A 89 -18.76 15.16 14.57
N THR A 90 -19.67 15.13 15.55
CA THR A 90 -20.67 14.06 15.70
C THR A 90 -22.00 14.62 16.19
N SER A 91 -23.09 13.88 15.96
CA SER A 91 -24.40 14.19 16.53
C SER A 91 -24.60 13.45 17.85
N VAL A 92 -25.35 14.09 18.75
CA VAL A 92 -25.62 13.60 20.11
C VAL A 92 -27.12 13.46 20.31
N ILE A 93 -27.60 12.27 20.72
CA ILE A 93 -29.02 11.92 20.79
C ILE A 93 -29.33 11.28 22.14
N ALA A 94 -30.47 11.63 22.73
CA ALA A 94 -30.96 10.98 23.94
C ALA A 94 -31.31 9.50 23.67
N ALA A 95 -30.68 8.58 24.40
CA ALA A 95 -30.96 7.15 24.27
C ALA A 95 -32.18 6.71 25.09
N GLU A 96 -32.50 7.44 26.12
CA GLU A 96 -33.67 7.30 27.01
C GLU A 96 -34.08 8.70 27.51
N PRO A 97 -35.21 8.90 28.20
CA PRO A 97 -35.56 10.20 28.77
C PRO A 97 -34.42 10.70 29.66
N THR A 98 -33.90 11.87 29.34
CA THR A 98 -32.64 12.35 29.90
C THR A 98 -32.79 13.79 30.40
N ARG A 99 -32.27 14.07 31.59
CA ARG A 99 -32.10 15.43 32.11
C ARG A 99 -30.67 15.87 31.99
N ILE A 100 -30.46 17.04 31.47
CA ILE A 100 -29.14 17.63 31.26
C ILE A 100 -29.06 19.01 31.91
N MET A 101 -27.86 19.38 32.31
CA MET A 101 -27.49 20.73 32.74
C MET A 101 -26.61 21.33 31.64
N ALA A 102 -27.09 22.41 31.03
CA ALA A 102 -26.41 23.12 29.95
C ALA A 102 -25.57 24.26 30.54
N LEU A 103 -24.33 24.36 30.08
CA LEU A 103 -23.34 25.32 30.57
C LEU A 103 -22.66 25.99 29.36
N ASP A 104 -22.63 27.30 29.34
CA ASP A 104 -21.82 28.08 28.43
C ASP A 104 -20.67 28.80 29.20
N LYS A 105 -19.81 29.43 28.44
CA LYS A 105 -18.71 30.22 29.03
C LYS A 105 -19.19 31.32 29.94
N THR A 106 -20.28 32.01 29.58
CA THR A 106 -20.85 33.13 30.37
C THR A 106 -21.38 32.65 31.69
N THR A 107 -22.02 31.49 31.75
CA THR A 107 -22.43 30.81 32.97
C THR A 107 -21.26 30.53 33.90
N ILE A 108 -20.16 29.93 33.33
CA ILE A 108 -18.95 29.66 34.13
C ILE A 108 -18.30 30.93 34.63
N ASP A 109 -18.14 31.93 33.79
CA ASP A 109 -17.52 33.21 34.14
C ASP A 109 -18.35 34.02 35.19
N SER A 110 -19.62 33.67 35.38
CA SER A 110 -20.49 34.27 36.41
C SER A 110 -20.37 33.64 37.80
N LEU A 111 -19.70 32.48 37.90
CA LEU A 111 -19.44 31.78 39.17
C LEU A 111 -18.35 32.52 39.97
N ASN A 112 -18.28 32.25 41.28
CA ASN A 112 -17.14 32.75 42.06
C ASN A 112 -15.84 32.07 41.64
N ASP A 113 -14.70 32.73 41.85
CA ASP A 113 -13.37 32.27 41.42
C ASP A 113 -13.03 30.85 41.88
N LYS A 114 -13.45 30.49 43.12
CA LYS A 114 -13.19 29.17 43.65
C LYS A 114 -13.97 28.08 42.91
N THR A 115 -15.25 28.31 42.64
CA THR A 115 -16.11 27.38 41.87
C THR A 115 -15.64 27.27 40.45
N GLN A 116 -15.27 28.38 39.80
CA GLN A 116 -14.66 28.38 38.44
C GLN A 116 -13.42 27.48 38.42
N LEU A 117 -12.48 27.70 39.35
CA LEU A 117 -11.25 26.91 39.44
C LEU A 117 -11.54 25.42 39.63
N SER A 118 -12.50 25.06 40.47
CA SER A 118 -12.92 23.67 40.70
C SER A 118 -13.49 23.04 39.42
N VAL A 119 -14.32 23.77 38.68
CA VAL A 119 -14.87 23.31 37.37
C VAL A 119 -13.76 23.10 36.35
N TYR A 120 -12.88 24.08 36.15
CA TYR A 120 -11.78 23.94 35.16
C TYR A 120 -10.78 22.84 35.57
N LYS A 121 -10.47 22.70 36.84
CA LYS A 121 -9.63 21.60 37.33
C LYS A 121 -10.26 20.25 36.99
N ARG A 122 -11.56 20.09 37.19
CA ARG A 122 -12.28 18.86 36.88
C ARG A 122 -12.30 18.59 35.37
N LEU A 123 -12.51 19.60 34.52
CA LEU A 123 -12.45 19.49 33.07
C LEU A 123 -11.06 19.03 32.62
N ALA A 124 -10.00 19.58 33.20
CA ALA A 124 -8.62 19.17 32.90
C ALA A 124 -8.36 17.72 33.27
N GLN A 125 -8.83 17.26 34.43
CA GLN A 125 -8.72 15.86 34.86
C GLN A 125 -9.46 14.92 33.87
N LEU A 126 -10.71 15.23 33.55
CA LEU A 126 -11.51 14.43 32.60
C LEU A 126 -10.86 14.35 31.19
N SER A 127 -10.30 15.46 30.75
CA SER A 127 -9.55 15.49 29.47
C SER A 127 -8.31 14.62 29.51
N ALA A 128 -7.54 14.67 30.60
CA ALA A 128 -6.36 13.83 30.83
C ALA A 128 -6.73 12.33 30.88
N GLU A 129 -7.82 11.97 31.56
CA GLU A 129 -8.32 10.60 31.65
C GLU A 129 -8.76 10.12 30.24
N ARG A 130 -9.44 10.97 29.46
CA ARG A 130 -9.86 10.66 28.08
C ARG A 130 -8.65 10.39 27.17
N VAL A 131 -7.61 11.23 27.25
CA VAL A 131 -6.36 11.03 26.50
C VAL A 131 -5.69 9.70 26.88
N ARG A 132 -5.62 9.38 28.17
CA ARG A 132 -5.07 8.09 28.64
C ARG A 132 -5.85 6.88 28.11
N ARG A 133 -7.20 6.96 28.11
CA ARG A 133 -8.06 5.90 27.56
C ARG A 133 -7.87 5.73 26.05
N LEU A 134 -7.79 6.84 25.31
CA LEU A 134 -7.52 6.81 23.87
C LEU A 134 -6.17 6.18 23.57
N LYS A 135 -5.10 6.58 24.28
CA LYS A 135 -3.77 6.00 24.12
C LYS A 135 -3.73 4.50 24.43
N LYS A 136 -4.45 4.07 25.47
CA LYS A 136 -4.57 2.63 25.78
C LYS A 136 -5.32 1.87 24.69
N SER A 137 -6.38 2.45 24.13
CA SER A 137 -7.13 1.86 23.02
C SER A 137 -6.28 1.76 21.75
N GLU A 138 -5.52 2.81 21.44
CA GLU A 138 -4.57 2.84 20.32
C GLU A 138 -3.52 1.72 20.46
N ASN A 139 -2.88 1.60 21.62
CA ASN A 139 -1.90 0.54 21.88
C ASN A 139 -2.51 -0.87 21.71
N ASN A 140 -3.75 -1.07 22.13
CA ASN A 140 -4.44 -2.35 21.96
C ASN A 140 -4.74 -2.64 20.47
N LEU A 141 -5.09 -1.61 19.68
CA LEU A 141 -5.31 -1.75 18.25
C LEU A 141 -4.00 -2.06 17.50
N ILE A 142 -2.90 -1.41 17.89
CA ILE A 142 -1.55 -1.70 17.35
C ILE A 142 -1.17 -3.15 17.63
N ALA A 143 -1.29 -3.60 18.88
CA ALA A 143 -0.97 -4.98 19.25
C ALA A 143 -1.83 -6.00 18.49
N LYS A 144 -3.14 -5.72 18.33
CA LYS A 144 -4.04 -6.58 17.56
C LYS A 144 -3.69 -6.59 16.07
N ASN A 145 -3.31 -5.46 15.50
CA ASN A 145 -2.88 -5.36 14.11
C ASN A 145 -1.59 -6.19 13.87
N MET A 146 -0.60 -6.06 14.78
CA MET A 146 0.62 -6.88 14.72
C MET A 146 0.30 -8.38 14.77
N GLN A 147 -0.60 -8.80 15.67
CA GLN A 147 -1.01 -10.20 15.75
C GLN A 147 -1.69 -10.68 14.46
N LEU A 148 -2.60 -9.89 13.89
CA LEU A 148 -3.27 -10.23 12.63
C LEU A 148 -2.30 -10.33 11.47
N LYS A 149 -1.28 -9.47 11.40
CA LYS A 149 -0.21 -9.55 10.38
C LYS A 149 0.58 -10.84 10.50
N GLU A 150 0.93 -11.24 11.72
CA GLU A 150 1.63 -12.51 11.97
C GLU A 150 0.75 -13.73 11.63
N ASP A 151 -0.54 -13.67 11.96
CA ASP A 151 -1.49 -14.73 11.61
C ASP A 151 -1.62 -14.89 10.08
N ILE A 152 -1.66 -13.79 9.32
CA ILE A 152 -1.67 -13.82 7.85
C ILE A 152 -0.42 -14.51 7.30
N PHE A 153 0.76 -14.14 7.81
CA PHE A 153 2.02 -14.76 7.42
C PHE A 153 2.03 -16.27 7.71
N ASN A 154 1.68 -16.65 8.94
CA ASN A 154 1.66 -18.05 9.36
C ASN A 154 0.64 -18.88 8.56
N TYR A 155 -0.50 -18.30 8.18
CA TYR A 155 -1.51 -18.97 7.36
C TYR A 155 -1.03 -19.22 5.93
N ARG A 156 -0.33 -18.26 5.32
CA ARG A 156 0.17 -18.37 3.94
C ARG A 156 1.51 -19.09 3.82
N SER A 157 2.38 -19.00 4.83
CA SER A 157 3.71 -19.61 4.81
C SER A 157 3.70 -21.15 4.65
N PRO A 158 2.79 -21.92 5.28
CA PRO A 158 2.74 -23.38 5.11
C PRO A 158 2.22 -23.85 3.74
N LEU A 159 1.62 -22.96 2.93
CA LEU A 159 1.16 -23.30 1.58
C LEU A 159 2.31 -23.53 0.57
N LYS A 160 3.57 -23.47 1.01
CA LYS A 160 4.73 -23.98 0.26
C LYS A 160 4.63 -25.51 0.16
N THR A 161 3.79 -25.97 -0.74
CA THR A 161 3.68 -27.39 -1.04
C THR A 161 4.99 -27.86 -1.64
N ASP A 162 5.52 -29.02 -1.18
CA ASP A 162 6.70 -29.67 -1.76
C ASP A 162 6.45 -30.15 -3.22
N PHE A 163 5.33 -29.75 -3.82
CA PHE A 163 4.95 -30.16 -5.17
C PHE A 163 5.97 -29.68 -6.22
N HIS A 164 6.64 -28.55 -6.00
CA HIS A 164 7.74 -28.08 -6.85
C HIS A 164 8.93 -29.05 -6.92
N LYS A 165 9.07 -29.96 -5.96
CA LYS A 165 10.11 -30.99 -5.96
C LYS A 165 9.75 -32.21 -6.82
N SER A 166 8.53 -32.26 -7.38
CA SER A 166 8.08 -33.40 -8.17
C SER A 166 8.90 -33.56 -9.45
N GLU A 167 9.16 -34.81 -9.83
CA GLU A 167 9.88 -35.16 -11.07
C GLU A 167 9.13 -34.64 -12.33
N MET A 168 7.82 -34.49 -12.24
CA MET A 168 7.01 -33.90 -13.31
C MET A 168 7.40 -32.44 -13.58
N ILE A 169 7.48 -31.62 -12.55
CA ILE A 169 7.89 -30.22 -12.68
C ILE A 169 9.32 -30.10 -13.18
N LYS A 170 10.24 -30.86 -12.61
CA LYS A 170 11.63 -30.90 -13.08
C LYS A 170 11.74 -31.31 -14.55
N GLY A 171 10.94 -32.28 -14.95
CA GLY A 171 10.88 -32.73 -16.36
C GLY A 171 10.37 -31.65 -17.31
N ILE A 172 9.38 -30.83 -16.88
CA ILE A 172 8.87 -29.70 -17.66
C ILE A 172 9.89 -28.57 -17.74
N ILE A 173 10.49 -28.18 -16.61
CA ILE A 173 11.50 -27.11 -16.55
C ILE A 173 12.64 -27.39 -17.54
N LYS A 174 13.12 -28.64 -17.64
CA LYS A 174 14.15 -29.02 -18.60
C LYS A 174 13.73 -28.93 -20.07
N LYS A 175 12.42 -28.91 -20.36
CA LYS A 175 11.88 -28.74 -21.72
C LYS A 175 11.72 -27.28 -22.15
N VAL A 176 11.71 -26.33 -21.19
CA VAL A 176 11.65 -24.91 -21.53
C VAL A 176 12.95 -24.51 -22.24
N PRO A 177 12.87 -23.85 -23.41
CA PRO A 177 14.05 -23.38 -24.12
C PRO A 177 14.93 -22.53 -23.21
N ARG A 178 16.24 -22.74 -23.23
CA ARG A 178 17.18 -21.91 -22.46
C ARG A 178 17.23 -20.50 -23.05
N LEU A 179 17.53 -19.54 -22.18
CA LEU A 179 17.87 -18.20 -22.63
C LEU A 179 19.03 -18.25 -23.62
N PRO A 180 18.97 -17.45 -24.70
CA PRO A 180 20.13 -17.28 -25.55
C PRO A 180 21.38 -16.91 -24.74
N ALA A 181 22.55 -17.40 -25.14
CA ALA A 181 23.79 -17.21 -24.40
C ALA A 181 24.08 -15.72 -24.10
N PHE A 182 23.76 -14.83 -25.04
CA PHE A 182 23.90 -13.40 -24.83
C PHE A 182 23.03 -12.85 -23.71
N ALA A 183 21.77 -13.29 -23.59
CA ALA A 183 20.87 -12.84 -22.54
C ALA A 183 21.33 -13.33 -21.17
N THR A 184 21.86 -14.56 -21.08
CA THR A 184 22.47 -15.07 -19.84
C THR A 184 23.70 -14.26 -19.45
N THR A 185 24.60 -13.98 -20.41
CA THR A 185 25.80 -13.17 -20.16
C THR A 185 25.45 -11.76 -19.69
N LEU A 186 24.49 -11.12 -20.35
CA LEU A 186 24.05 -9.77 -19.98
C LEU A 186 23.38 -9.72 -18.60
N SER A 187 22.58 -10.72 -18.25
CA SER A 187 21.93 -10.78 -16.92
C SER A 187 22.92 -10.93 -15.75
N THR A 188 24.14 -11.36 -16.03
CA THR A 188 25.20 -11.55 -15.04
C THR A 188 26.17 -10.40 -14.91
N GLN A 189 26.14 -9.44 -15.82
CA GLN A 189 27.08 -8.33 -15.87
C GLN A 189 26.44 -7.03 -15.39
N LEU A 190 27.18 -6.26 -14.59
CA LEU A 190 26.82 -4.91 -14.25
C LEU A 190 26.83 -4.03 -15.52
N PHE A 191 25.89 -3.09 -15.52
CA PHE A 191 25.67 -2.15 -16.61
C PHE A 191 26.89 -1.26 -16.86
N THR A 192 27.64 -1.52 -17.94
CA THR A 192 28.88 -0.78 -18.28
C THR A 192 28.93 -0.41 -19.77
N LYS A 193 29.79 0.58 -20.09
CA LYS A 193 30.09 0.91 -21.50
C LYS A 193 30.66 -0.30 -22.25
N GLU A 194 31.40 -1.16 -21.56
CA GLU A 194 31.98 -2.39 -22.09
C GLU A 194 30.91 -3.34 -22.64
N LEU A 195 29.75 -3.40 -22.00
CA LEU A 195 28.63 -4.21 -22.44
C LEU A 195 28.14 -3.80 -23.83
N VAL A 196 28.00 -2.50 -24.08
CA VAL A 196 27.57 -2.01 -25.39
C VAL A 196 28.65 -2.29 -26.45
N GLU A 197 29.91 -2.23 -26.09
CA GLU A 197 30.98 -2.63 -27.02
C GLU A 197 30.92 -4.15 -27.34
N GLN A 198 30.50 -4.98 -26.38
CA GLN A 198 30.22 -6.40 -26.64
C GLN A 198 29.00 -6.58 -27.59
N ILE A 199 27.89 -5.86 -27.34
CA ILE A 199 26.72 -5.87 -28.22
C ILE A 199 27.13 -5.46 -29.65
N LYS A 200 27.92 -4.40 -29.80
CA LYS A 200 28.41 -3.94 -31.11
C LYS A 200 29.24 -4.99 -31.86
N ARG A 201 29.95 -5.85 -31.16
CA ARG A 201 30.79 -6.90 -31.74
C ARG A 201 30.00 -8.15 -32.15
N ASP A 202 28.76 -8.28 -31.71
CA ASP A 202 27.88 -9.40 -32.08
C ASP A 202 26.84 -8.98 -33.10
N PRO A 203 26.99 -9.37 -34.37
CA PRO A 203 26.06 -9.00 -35.46
C PRO A 203 24.62 -9.44 -35.17
N ALA A 204 24.40 -10.55 -34.44
CA ALA A 204 23.07 -11.03 -34.09
C ALA A 204 22.40 -10.11 -33.08
N LEU A 205 23.15 -9.65 -32.08
CA LEU A 205 22.66 -8.68 -31.09
C LEU A 205 22.36 -7.33 -31.73
N VAL A 206 23.24 -6.84 -32.62
CA VAL A 206 23.01 -5.60 -33.38
C VAL A 206 21.72 -5.72 -34.19
N ALA A 207 21.52 -6.84 -34.88
CA ALA A 207 20.31 -7.07 -35.66
C ALA A 207 19.04 -7.11 -34.82
N ILE A 208 19.08 -7.77 -33.67
CA ILE A 208 18.00 -7.80 -32.68
C ILE A 208 17.64 -6.39 -32.22
N VAL A 209 18.62 -5.62 -31.77
CA VAL A 209 18.43 -4.24 -31.28
C VAL A 209 17.79 -3.38 -32.38
N LEU A 210 18.40 -3.35 -33.57
CA LEU A 210 17.91 -2.53 -34.69
C LEU A 210 16.52 -2.94 -35.14
N LYS A 211 16.22 -4.25 -35.23
CA LYS A 211 14.89 -4.76 -35.57
C LYS A 211 13.86 -4.31 -34.54
N THR A 212 14.16 -4.45 -33.24
CA THR A 212 13.23 -4.11 -32.15
C THR A 212 12.99 -2.61 -32.08
N ILE A 213 14.03 -1.79 -32.11
CA ILE A 213 13.93 -0.33 -32.07
C ILE A 213 13.17 0.22 -33.27
N ASN A 214 13.34 -0.34 -34.46
CA ASN A 214 12.63 0.07 -35.68
C ASN A 214 11.23 -0.55 -35.80
N SER A 215 10.79 -1.33 -34.85
CA SER A 215 9.43 -1.89 -34.86
C SER A 215 8.38 -0.81 -34.53
N ALA A 216 7.11 -1.10 -34.82
CA ALA A 216 5.98 -0.25 -34.45
C ALA A 216 5.87 -0.04 -32.93
N PHE A 217 6.52 -0.88 -32.14
CA PHE A 217 6.54 -0.81 -30.69
C PHE A 217 7.22 0.47 -30.16
N TYR A 218 8.30 0.93 -30.81
CA TYR A 218 8.99 2.19 -30.48
C TYR A 218 8.53 3.37 -31.33
N SER A 219 8.02 3.14 -32.53
CA SER A 219 7.43 4.14 -33.46
C SER A 219 8.29 5.38 -33.71
N PHE A 220 9.59 5.21 -33.90
CA PHE A 220 10.44 6.32 -34.33
C PHE A 220 10.09 6.79 -35.74
N GLN A 221 10.04 8.12 -35.95
CA GLN A 221 9.71 8.70 -37.26
C GLN A 221 10.72 8.35 -38.37
N LYS A 222 12.00 8.20 -38.01
CA LYS A 222 13.07 7.80 -38.90
C LYS A 222 13.66 6.47 -38.47
N LYS A 223 13.94 5.60 -39.41
CA LYS A 223 14.60 4.33 -39.16
C LYS A 223 16.02 4.57 -38.63
N ILE A 224 16.38 3.87 -37.56
CA ILE A 224 17.70 3.84 -36.97
C ILE A 224 18.52 2.78 -37.69
N ALA A 225 19.62 3.21 -38.33
CA ALA A 225 20.40 2.36 -39.22
C ALA A 225 21.58 1.65 -38.54
N ASP A 226 22.02 2.16 -37.38
CA ASP A 226 23.19 1.62 -36.70
C ASP A 226 23.03 1.68 -35.17
N ILE A 227 23.80 0.83 -34.48
CA ILE A 227 23.75 0.68 -33.03
C ILE A 227 24.28 1.91 -32.28
N HIS A 228 25.21 2.67 -32.88
CA HIS A 228 25.75 3.87 -32.27
C HIS A 228 24.66 4.94 -32.16
N HIS A 229 23.90 5.13 -33.26
CA HIS A 229 22.76 6.03 -33.29
C HIS A 229 21.66 5.56 -32.31
N ALA A 230 21.41 4.25 -32.24
CA ALA A 230 20.48 3.67 -31.25
C ALA A 230 20.89 4.01 -29.81
N VAL A 231 22.16 3.85 -29.48
CA VAL A 231 22.73 4.18 -28.17
C VAL A 231 22.62 5.67 -27.84
N VAL A 232 22.89 6.54 -28.82
CA VAL A 232 22.77 8.00 -28.64
C VAL A 232 21.32 8.42 -28.36
N LEU A 233 20.34 7.81 -29.03
CA LEU A 233 18.93 8.14 -28.87
C LEU A 233 18.30 7.55 -27.62
N LEU A 234 18.60 6.29 -27.31
CA LEU A 234 17.96 5.55 -26.21
C LEU A 234 18.79 5.49 -24.94
N GLY A 235 20.08 5.65 -25.06
CA GLY A 235 21.01 5.38 -23.97
C GLY A 235 21.32 3.88 -23.82
N PHE A 236 22.39 3.60 -23.10
CA PHE A 236 22.89 2.24 -22.88
C PHE A 236 21.86 1.37 -22.14
N GLU A 237 21.20 1.94 -21.16
CA GLU A 237 20.22 1.29 -20.31
C GLU A 237 19.05 0.71 -21.11
N GLN A 238 18.51 1.48 -22.03
CA GLN A 238 17.41 1.04 -22.88
C GLN A 238 17.85 -0.03 -23.88
N ILE A 239 19.05 0.08 -24.43
CA ILE A 239 19.60 -0.96 -25.30
C ILE A 239 19.74 -2.28 -24.56
N TYR A 240 20.26 -2.24 -23.34
CA TYR A 240 20.34 -3.41 -22.48
C TYR A 240 18.96 -4.05 -22.26
N GLN A 241 17.96 -3.26 -21.88
CA GLN A 241 16.60 -3.75 -21.65
C GLN A 241 16.00 -4.38 -22.91
N VAL A 242 16.19 -3.76 -24.07
CA VAL A 242 15.74 -4.30 -25.36
C VAL A 242 16.34 -5.68 -25.62
N VAL A 243 17.64 -5.84 -25.39
CA VAL A 243 18.32 -7.12 -25.67
C VAL A 243 17.84 -8.22 -24.72
N ILE A 244 17.74 -7.92 -23.42
CA ILE A 244 17.26 -8.89 -22.44
C ILE A 244 15.79 -9.23 -22.70
N ALA A 245 14.93 -8.24 -22.93
CA ALA A 245 13.52 -8.45 -23.21
C ALA A 245 13.31 -9.35 -24.43
N GLU A 246 14.06 -9.13 -25.51
CA GLU A 246 13.98 -9.97 -26.71
C GLU A 246 14.51 -11.40 -26.45
N GLY A 247 15.58 -11.52 -25.65
CA GLY A 247 16.09 -12.82 -25.21
C GLY A 247 15.02 -13.64 -24.48
N ILE A 248 14.33 -13.02 -23.52
CA ILE A 248 13.25 -13.65 -22.76
C ILE A 248 12.07 -13.97 -23.68
N ARG A 249 11.67 -13.01 -24.54
CA ARG A 249 10.58 -13.19 -25.50
C ARG A 249 10.81 -14.40 -26.42
N SER A 250 12.04 -14.67 -26.80
CA SER A 250 12.39 -15.79 -27.67
C SER A 250 12.17 -17.17 -27.02
N THR A 251 12.08 -17.22 -25.68
CA THR A 251 11.80 -18.46 -24.94
C THR A 251 10.32 -18.70 -24.71
N MET A 252 9.48 -17.67 -24.93
CA MET A 252 8.04 -17.72 -24.67
C MET A 252 7.27 -18.30 -25.86
N PRO A 253 6.19 -19.06 -25.61
CA PRO A 253 5.24 -19.46 -26.65
C PRO A 253 4.66 -18.24 -27.38
N ASN A 254 4.53 -18.32 -28.70
CA ASN A 254 3.99 -17.22 -29.52
C ASN A 254 2.46 -17.19 -29.50
N THR A 255 1.86 -16.96 -28.33
CA THR A 255 0.41 -16.85 -28.15
C THR A 255 0.02 -15.44 -27.70
N PRO A 256 -1.25 -15.02 -27.86
CA PRO A 256 -1.72 -13.72 -27.37
C PRO A 256 -1.51 -13.56 -25.86
N LYS A 257 -1.70 -14.62 -25.06
CA LYS A 257 -1.48 -14.64 -23.61
C LYS A 257 -0.04 -14.26 -23.26
N PHE A 258 0.95 -14.91 -23.89
CA PHE A 258 2.36 -14.65 -23.63
C PHE A 258 2.85 -13.31 -24.19
N LYS A 259 2.27 -12.82 -25.29
CA LYS A 259 2.54 -11.45 -25.76
C LYS A 259 2.08 -10.40 -24.77
N ALA A 260 0.88 -10.56 -24.19
CA ALA A 260 0.36 -9.65 -23.16
C ALA A 260 1.21 -9.73 -21.88
N LEU A 261 1.59 -10.94 -21.46
CA LEU A 261 2.44 -11.16 -20.29
C LEU A 261 3.81 -10.51 -20.46
N HIS A 262 4.45 -10.73 -21.63
CA HIS A 262 5.73 -10.10 -21.93
C HIS A 262 5.66 -8.58 -21.95
N LEU A 263 4.61 -8.01 -22.57
CA LEU A 263 4.37 -6.57 -22.56
C LEU A 263 4.21 -6.02 -21.13
N HIS A 264 3.46 -6.73 -20.28
CA HIS A 264 3.32 -6.38 -18.88
C HIS A 264 4.69 -6.36 -18.19
N SER A 265 5.45 -7.44 -18.30
CA SER A 265 6.78 -7.55 -17.70
C SER A 265 7.74 -6.46 -18.18
N GLU A 266 7.66 -6.08 -19.46
CA GLU A 266 8.48 -5.01 -20.03
C GLU A 266 8.09 -3.63 -19.42
N ILE A 267 6.80 -3.35 -19.30
CA ILE A 267 6.33 -2.12 -18.64
C ILE A 267 6.78 -2.07 -17.18
N ILE A 268 6.58 -3.16 -16.43
CA ILE A 268 7.02 -3.26 -15.03
C ILE A 268 8.52 -3.08 -14.91
N SER A 269 9.31 -3.64 -15.82
CA SER A 269 10.77 -3.47 -15.87
C SER A 269 11.18 -2.00 -15.98
N HIS A 270 10.55 -1.23 -16.87
CA HIS A 270 10.84 0.20 -17.02
C HIS A 270 10.45 1.01 -15.78
N ILE A 271 9.29 0.72 -15.18
CA ILE A 271 8.84 1.37 -13.94
C ILE A 271 9.82 1.05 -12.80
N ALA A 272 10.17 -0.22 -12.64
CA ALA A 272 11.10 -0.69 -11.62
C ALA A 272 12.49 -0.06 -11.74
N PHE A 273 12.99 0.05 -12.98
CA PHE A 273 14.23 0.76 -13.27
C PHE A 273 14.18 2.23 -12.81
N MET A 274 13.10 2.94 -13.13
CA MET A 274 12.96 4.35 -12.76
C MET A 274 12.78 4.52 -11.25
N LEU A 275 12.02 3.64 -10.58
CA LEU A 275 11.89 3.66 -9.12
C LEU A 275 13.23 3.41 -8.43
N SER A 276 14.08 2.52 -8.97
CA SER A 276 15.44 2.30 -8.46
C SER A 276 16.31 3.55 -8.58
N LEU A 277 16.27 4.24 -9.72
CA LEU A 277 17.00 5.50 -9.92
C LEU A 277 16.54 6.60 -8.95
N GLU A 278 15.22 6.80 -8.82
CA GLU A 278 14.64 7.86 -8.00
C GLU A 278 14.81 7.58 -6.50
N SER A 279 14.68 6.32 -6.08
CA SER A 279 14.90 5.92 -4.68
C SER A 279 16.37 5.86 -4.30
N ARG A 280 17.29 5.79 -5.29
CA ARG A 280 18.72 5.56 -5.09
C ARG A 280 19.03 4.24 -4.35
N HIS A 281 18.16 3.25 -4.47
CA HIS A 281 18.31 1.93 -3.86
C HIS A 281 18.41 0.84 -4.93
N GLY A 282 19.21 -0.17 -4.63
CA GLY A 282 19.47 -1.30 -5.52
C GLY A 282 20.29 -0.91 -6.77
N HIS A 283 20.37 -1.87 -7.69
CA HIS A 283 21.02 -1.70 -8.98
C HIS A 283 19.95 -1.62 -10.08
N PRO A 284 19.75 -0.47 -10.76
CA PRO A 284 18.65 -0.27 -11.69
C PRO A 284 18.55 -1.36 -12.77
N ALA A 285 19.70 -1.77 -13.36
CA ALA A 285 19.71 -2.82 -14.38
C ALA A 285 19.31 -4.21 -13.84
N GLU A 286 19.71 -4.54 -12.61
CA GLU A 286 19.32 -5.79 -11.94
C GLU A 286 17.82 -5.81 -11.66
N ILE A 287 17.28 -4.71 -11.13
CA ILE A 287 15.86 -4.58 -10.83
C ILE A 287 15.02 -4.59 -12.12
N ALA A 288 15.50 -3.97 -13.19
CA ALA A 288 14.87 -4.07 -14.51
C ALA A 288 14.83 -5.50 -15.04
N SER A 289 15.95 -6.24 -14.90
CA SER A 289 16.02 -7.66 -15.28
C SER A 289 15.05 -8.51 -14.45
N PHE A 290 14.95 -8.23 -13.14
CA PHE A 290 13.96 -8.87 -12.29
C PHE A 290 12.52 -8.54 -12.74
N GLY A 291 12.23 -7.28 -13.08
CA GLY A 291 10.95 -6.88 -13.65
C GLY A 291 10.59 -7.58 -14.96
N LEU A 292 11.57 -7.91 -15.80
CA LEU A 292 11.35 -8.70 -17.03
C LEU A 292 11.08 -10.18 -16.74
N LEU A 293 11.67 -10.74 -15.68
CA LEU A 293 11.68 -12.18 -15.39
C LEU A 293 10.59 -12.62 -14.39
N HIS A 294 9.93 -11.68 -13.72
CA HIS A 294 9.05 -12.00 -12.60
C HIS A 294 7.86 -12.90 -12.95
N GLU A 295 7.38 -12.84 -14.20
CA GLU A 295 6.26 -13.65 -14.70
C GLU A 295 6.69 -14.96 -15.41
N ILE A 296 7.99 -15.25 -15.41
CA ILE A 296 8.56 -16.36 -16.20
C ILE A 296 7.99 -17.74 -15.80
N GLY A 297 7.53 -17.87 -14.56
CA GLY A 297 6.90 -19.10 -14.06
C GLY A 297 5.61 -19.48 -14.80
N GLN A 298 4.95 -18.51 -15.41
CA GLN A 298 3.76 -18.75 -16.25
C GLN A 298 4.05 -19.66 -17.45
N ILE A 299 5.30 -19.66 -17.95
CA ILE A 299 5.70 -20.58 -19.03
C ILE A 299 5.63 -22.03 -18.51
N VAL A 300 6.11 -22.26 -17.30
CA VAL A 300 6.09 -23.59 -16.69
C VAL A 300 4.66 -24.06 -16.44
N ILE A 301 3.81 -23.16 -15.92
CA ILE A 301 2.38 -23.42 -15.69
C ILE A 301 1.71 -23.83 -17.01
N GLN A 302 1.88 -23.04 -18.08
CA GLN A 302 1.27 -23.33 -19.38
C GLN A 302 1.70 -24.67 -19.95
N LEU A 303 2.99 -25.00 -19.87
CA LEU A 303 3.49 -26.29 -20.35
C LEU A 303 2.96 -27.46 -19.51
N LEU A 304 2.75 -27.26 -18.21
CA LEU A 304 2.11 -28.25 -17.34
C LEU A 304 0.66 -28.47 -17.76
N GLU A 305 -0.09 -27.39 -17.99
CA GLU A 305 -1.49 -27.44 -18.45
C GLU A 305 -1.62 -28.15 -19.81
N ASP A 306 -0.80 -27.77 -20.77
CA ASP A 306 -0.82 -28.34 -22.13
C ASP A 306 -0.54 -29.85 -22.13
N GLN A 307 0.38 -30.33 -21.25
CA GLN A 307 0.75 -31.75 -21.17
C GLN A 307 -0.17 -32.55 -20.25
N ASN A 308 -0.87 -31.88 -19.33
CA ASN A 308 -1.69 -32.54 -18.31
C ASN A 308 -3.07 -31.86 -18.16
N PRO A 309 -3.92 -31.78 -19.20
CA PRO A 309 -5.18 -31.01 -19.13
C PRO A 309 -6.12 -31.48 -18.02
N ARG A 310 -6.05 -32.76 -17.62
CA ARG A 310 -6.88 -33.34 -16.53
C ARG A 310 -6.46 -32.84 -15.14
N LEU A 311 -5.28 -32.26 -15.00
CA LEU A 311 -4.73 -31.72 -13.75
C LEU A 311 -4.84 -30.20 -13.65
N ALA A 312 -5.56 -29.54 -14.57
CA ALA A 312 -5.64 -28.08 -14.65
C ALA A 312 -5.95 -27.42 -13.29
N ALA A 313 -6.95 -27.93 -12.56
CA ALA A 313 -7.32 -27.41 -11.23
C ALA A 313 -6.20 -27.54 -10.17
N LEU A 314 -5.33 -28.53 -10.30
CA LEU A 314 -4.16 -28.68 -9.41
C LEU A 314 -3.00 -27.79 -9.86
N ILE A 315 -2.88 -27.54 -11.16
CA ILE A 315 -1.83 -26.69 -11.74
C ILE A 315 -2.13 -25.22 -11.43
N GLU A 316 -3.41 -24.81 -11.44
CA GLU A 316 -3.85 -23.44 -11.13
C GLU A 316 -3.45 -22.97 -9.73
N VAL A 317 -3.33 -23.88 -8.76
CA VAL A 317 -2.90 -23.54 -7.39
C VAL A 317 -1.38 -23.54 -7.19
N LEU A 318 -0.59 -23.82 -8.24
CA LEU A 318 0.86 -23.77 -8.14
C LEU A 318 1.37 -22.34 -8.03
N ASP A 319 2.35 -22.15 -7.18
CA ASP A 319 2.99 -20.86 -6.98
C ASP A 319 3.90 -20.52 -8.18
N GLN A 320 3.45 -19.58 -8.98
CA GLN A 320 4.18 -19.04 -10.13
C GLN A 320 5.58 -18.55 -9.76
N ALA A 321 5.73 -17.89 -8.61
CA ALA A 321 7.00 -17.34 -8.15
C ALA A 321 8.02 -18.46 -7.90
N GLN A 322 7.58 -19.55 -7.27
CA GLN A 322 8.43 -20.71 -7.05
C GLN A 322 8.82 -21.40 -8.36
N LEU A 323 7.89 -21.59 -9.29
CA LEU A 323 8.17 -22.20 -10.58
C LEU A 323 9.12 -21.35 -11.43
N GLY A 324 8.92 -20.02 -11.40
CA GLY A 324 9.84 -19.08 -12.05
C GLY A 324 11.24 -19.14 -11.47
N SER A 325 11.37 -19.13 -10.16
CA SER A 325 12.63 -19.27 -9.44
C SER A 325 13.38 -20.55 -9.84
N LEU A 326 12.70 -21.70 -9.87
CA LEU A 326 13.28 -22.97 -10.31
C LEU A 326 13.76 -22.95 -11.75
N LEU A 327 12.97 -22.33 -12.66
CA LEU A 327 13.35 -22.20 -14.07
C LEU A 327 14.60 -21.32 -14.23
N LEU A 328 14.67 -20.18 -13.54
CA LEU A 328 15.81 -19.27 -13.59
C LEU A 328 17.07 -19.90 -13.01
N LYS A 329 16.91 -20.71 -11.96
CA LYS A 329 18.00 -21.51 -11.38
C LYS A 329 18.50 -22.57 -12.36
N GLU A 330 17.62 -23.28 -13.06
CA GLU A 330 18.01 -24.24 -14.12
C GLU A 330 18.72 -23.55 -15.30
N TRP A 331 18.38 -22.29 -15.58
CA TRP A 331 19.07 -21.47 -16.55
C TRP A 331 20.42 -20.91 -16.06
N ASN A 332 20.80 -21.23 -14.82
CA ASN A 332 22.03 -20.79 -14.19
C ASN A 332 22.19 -19.26 -14.09
N LEU A 333 21.08 -18.58 -13.81
CA LEU A 333 21.10 -17.13 -13.54
C LEU A 333 21.60 -16.83 -12.11
N PRO A 334 22.07 -15.59 -11.84
CA PRO A 334 22.56 -15.20 -10.52
C PRO A 334 21.54 -15.45 -9.42
N ASP A 335 22.05 -15.84 -8.25
CA ASP A 335 21.24 -16.16 -7.06
C ASP A 335 20.27 -15.03 -6.70
N VAL A 336 20.71 -13.78 -6.81
CA VAL A 336 19.91 -12.61 -6.50
C VAL A 336 18.66 -12.52 -7.39
N LEU A 337 18.74 -12.89 -8.66
CA LEU A 337 17.61 -12.83 -9.58
C LEU A 337 16.57 -13.91 -9.28
N TRP A 338 16.97 -15.19 -9.25
CA TRP A 338 15.98 -16.26 -9.04
C TRP A 338 15.40 -16.25 -7.61
N LYS A 339 16.18 -15.86 -6.59
CA LYS A 339 15.67 -15.66 -5.23
C LYS A 339 14.70 -14.47 -5.17
N SER A 340 15.00 -13.36 -5.84
CA SER A 340 14.07 -12.21 -5.88
C SER A 340 12.73 -12.62 -6.50
N VAL A 341 12.73 -13.45 -7.54
CA VAL A 341 11.50 -14.01 -8.12
C VAL A 341 10.77 -14.91 -7.13
N GLU A 342 11.47 -15.71 -6.33
CA GLU A 342 10.87 -16.56 -5.29
C GLU A 342 10.10 -15.74 -4.25
N PHE A 343 10.64 -14.58 -3.86
CA PHE A 343 10.06 -13.72 -2.82
C PHE A 343 9.10 -12.63 -3.35
N GLN A 344 8.87 -12.56 -4.66
CA GLN A 344 8.12 -11.43 -5.27
C GLN A 344 6.71 -11.21 -4.73
N SER A 345 6.02 -12.24 -4.28
CA SER A 345 4.66 -12.16 -3.73
C SER A 345 4.60 -11.89 -2.23
N TYR A 346 5.73 -11.96 -1.52
CA TYR A 346 5.79 -11.75 -0.06
C TYR A 346 5.21 -10.42 0.40
N PRO A 347 5.40 -9.28 -0.30
CA PRO A 347 4.82 -8.01 0.13
C PRO A 347 3.31 -8.01 0.30
N GLU A 348 2.61 -8.92 -0.36
CA GLU A 348 1.16 -9.01 -0.26
C GLU A 348 0.67 -9.63 1.07
N PHE A 349 1.52 -10.38 1.78
CA PHE A 349 1.12 -11.10 2.99
C PHE A 349 2.18 -11.13 4.09
N SER A 350 3.30 -10.45 3.92
CA SER A 350 4.45 -10.55 4.83
C SER A 350 5.18 -9.23 4.99
N SER A 351 5.68 -9.00 6.19
CA SER A 351 6.63 -7.92 6.50
C SER A 351 7.97 -8.13 5.76
N PRO A 352 8.70 -7.04 5.42
CA PRO A 352 10.03 -7.13 4.82
C PRO A 352 11.05 -7.96 5.61
N HIS A 353 10.86 -8.11 6.93
CA HIS A 353 11.77 -8.88 7.78
C HIS A 353 11.84 -10.35 7.43
N HIS A 354 10.80 -10.91 6.79
CA HIS A 354 10.77 -12.31 6.34
C HIS A 354 11.47 -12.52 4.98
N ILE A 355 11.98 -11.44 4.37
CA ILE A 355 12.75 -11.49 3.13
C ILE A 355 14.24 -11.33 3.48
N PRO A 356 15.15 -12.16 2.90
CA PRO A 356 16.58 -11.98 3.05
C PRO A 356 17.01 -10.55 2.77
N GLU A 357 17.92 -10.01 3.58
CA GLU A 357 18.26 -8.57 3.55
C GLU A 357 18.72 -8.11 2.17
N GLU A 358 19.54 -8.90 1.51
CA GLU A 358 20.07 -8.64 0.17
C GLU A 358 19.00 -8.58 -0.93
N LEU A 359 17.79 -9.12 -0.69
CA LEU A 359 16.70 -9.15 -1.67
C LEU A 359 15.63 -8.10 -1.40
N ARG A 360 15.60 -7.50 -0.22
CA ARG A 360 14.51 -6.61 0.23
C ARG A 360 14.23 -5.48 -0.75
N TYR A 361 15.28 -4.81 -1.23
CA TYR A 361 15.11 -3.69 -2.17
C TYR A 361 14.56 -4.15 -3.52
N ASN A 362 15.05 -5.25 -4.07
CA ASN A 362 14.56 -5.80 -5.33
C ASN A 362 13.07 -6.13 -5.25
N VAL A 363 12.68 -6.84 -4.19
CA VAL A 363 11.29 -7.23 -3.96
C VAL A 363 10.41 -6.01 -3.68
N THR A 364 10.89 -5.05 -2.88
CA THR A 364 10.19 -3.78 -2.61
C THR A 364 9.93 -3.00 -3.89
N LEU A 365 10.96 -2.77 -4.70
CA LEU A 365 10.83 -1.95 -5.90
C LEU A 365 9.96 -2.63 -6.97
N LEU A 366 10.00 -3.96 -7.09
CA LEU A 366 9.06 -4.68 -7.95
C LEU A 366 7.61 -4.53 -7.47
N TYR A 367 7.38 -4.70 -6.17
CA TYR A 367 6.06 -4.53 -5.57
C TYR A 367 5.50 -3.13 -5.80
N LEU A 368 6.30 -2.09 -5.50
CA LEU A 368 5.92 -0.69 -5.76
C LEU A 368 5.68 -0.43 -7.26
N SER A 369 6.45 -1.08 -8.15
CA SER A 369 6.25 -0.97 -9.60
C SER A 369 4.88 -1.45 -10.05
N HIS A 370 4.44 -2.57 -9.51
CA HIS A 370 3.11 -3.09 -9.76
C HIS A 370 2.01 -2.16 -9.24
N LEU A 371 2.18 -1.65 -8.03
CA LEU A 371 1.19 -0.73 -7.44
C LEU A 371 1.11 0.59 -8.22
N CYS A 372 2.25 1.15 -8.65
CA CYS A 372 2.28 2.33 -9.53
C CYS A 372 1.64 2.04 -10.90
N TYR A 373 1.92 0.87 -11.48
CA TYR A 373 1.30 0.45 -12.73
C TYR A 373 -0.23 0.34 -12.61
N ASP A 374 -0.74 -0.32 -11.57
CA ASP A 374 -2.17 -0.45 -11.30
C ASP A 374 -2.84 0.93 -11.11
N LEU A 375 -2.16 1.86 -10.42
CA LEU A 375 -2.59 3.24 -10.24
C LEU A 375 -2.69 3.97 -11.60
N PHE A 376 -1.67 3.84 -12.46
CA PHE A 376 -1.66 4.46 -13.79
C PHE A 376 -2.71 3.87 -14.74
N GLN A 377 -3.06 2.59 -14.57
CA GLN A 377 -4.16 1.95 -15.31
C GLN A 377 -5.55 2.47 -14.89
N GLY A 378 -5.64 3.20 -13.78
CA GLY A 378 -6.91 3.66 -13.21
C GLY A 378 -7.77 2.52 -12.65
N ASN A 379 -7.16 1.40 -12.32
CA ASN A 379 -7.83 0.26 -11.69
C ASN A 379 -8.29 0.64 -10.28
N LYS A 380 -9.59 0.85 -10.11
CA LYS A 380 -10.20 1.17 -8.80
C LYS A 380 -10.24 -0.05 -7.87
N GLU A 381 -10.19 -1.25 -8.41
CA GLU A 381 -10.08 -2.49 -7.65
C GLU A 381 -8.61 -2.82 -7.46
N GLN A 382 -8.14 -2.65 -6.25
CA GLN A 382 -6.77 -2.94 -5.84
C GLN A 382 -6.56 -4.46 -5.91
N LYS A 383 -5.88 -4.93 -6.93
CA LYS A 383 -5.63 -6.38 -7.15
C LYS A 383 -4.62 -6.96 -6.15
N ARG A 384 -3.71 -6.12 -5.62
CA ARG A 384 -2.66 -6.51 -4.68
C ARG A 384 -2.93 -6.00 -3.28
N SER A 385 -2.61 -6.82 -2.28
CA SER A 385 -2.74 -6.40 -0.87
C SER A 385 -1.72 -5.30 -0.54
N THR A 386 -2.17 -4.28 0.18
CA THR A 386 -1.34 -3.17 0.69
C THR A 386 -1.20 -3.21 2.22
N THR A 387 -1.50 -4.34 2.84
CA THR A 387 -1.47 -4.51 4.29
C THR A 387 -0.12 -4.16 4.91
N PHE A 388 0.97 -4.41 4.18
CA PHE A 388 2.35 -4.17 4.63
C PHE A 388 3.03 -3.03 3.86
N LEU A 389 2.30 -2.26 3.06
CA LEU A 389 2.87 -1.26 2.15
C LEU A 389 3.76 -0.23 2.86
N ASP A 390 3.31 0.29 4.00
CA ASP A 390 4.06 1.30 4.76
C ASP A 390 5.43 0.77 5.18
N GLU A 391 5.50 -0.50 5.61
CA GLU A 391 6.75 -1.14 6.02
C GLU A 391 7.74 -1.29 4.85
N TYR A 392 7.23 -1.50 3.62
CA TYR A 392 8.05 -1.54 2.41
C TYR A 392 8.48 -0.15 1.95
N ILE A 393 7.63 0.86 2.08
CA ILE A 393 8.00 2.26 1.80
C ILE A 393 9.08 2.74 2.77
N GLU A 394 9.03 2.33 4.04
CA GLU A 394 10.03 2.66 5.06
C GLU A 394 11.44 2.16 4.72
N LEU A 395 11.58 1.11 3.90
CA LEU A 395 12.88 0.64 3.40
C LEU A 395 13.49 1.60 2.37
N THR A 396 12.72 2.49 1.79
CA THR A 396 13.16 3.43 0.78
C THR A 396 13.45 4.80 1.40
N ASN A 397 13.89 5.77 0.59
CA ASN A 397 14.02 7.17 1.02
C ASN A 397 12.70 7.97 0.91
N TRP A 398 11.55 7.27 0.82
CA TRP A 398 10.22 7.86 0.68
C TRP A 398 9.35 7.70 1.94
N GLN A 399 9.99 7.60 3.11
CA GLN A 399 9.26 7.51 4.39
C GLN A 399 8.28 8.68 4.54
N GLY A 400 7.06 8.33 4.93
CA GLY A 400 5.98 9.30 5.13
C GLY A 400 5.26 9.75 3.85
N LEU A 401 5.69 9.30 2.66
CA LEU A 401 4.95 9.51 1.42
C LEU A 401 3.92 8.41 1.21
N THR A 402 2.79 8.78 0.64
CA THR A 402 1.79 7.84 0.15
C THR A 402 2.20 7.25 -1.20
N LEU A 403 1.61 6.13 -1.59
CA LEU A 403 1.82 5.55 -2.92
C LEU A 403 1.47 6.53 -4.05
N ASP A 404 0.41 7.33 -3.90
CA ASP A 404 0.00 8.32 -4.90
C ASP A 404 1.06 9.43 -5.05
N GLU A 405 1.62 9.93 -3.96
CA GLU A 405 2.71 10.92 -3.98
C GLU A 405 3.99 10.33 -4.63
N ILE A 406 4.35 9.08 -4.30
CA ILE A 406 5.48 8.39 -4.94
C ILE A 406 5.26 8.29 -6.45
N ALA A 407 4.08 7.84 -6.87
CA ALA A 407 3.76 7.64 -8.28
C ALA A 407 3.69 8.97 -9.06
N ARG A 408 2.97 9.99 -8.52
CA ARG A 408 2.68 11.23 -9.25
C ARG A 408 3.74 12.31 -9.09
N GLU A 409 4.37 12.42 -7.92
CA GLU A 409 5.33 13.50 -7.64
C GLU A 409 6.79 13.08 -7.86
N ARG A 410 7.11 11.76 -7.81
CA ARG A 410 8.47 11.26 -7.99
C ARG A 410 8.62 10.51 -9.32
N LEU A 411 7.86 9.44 -9.51
CA LEU A 411 8.03 8.57 -10.67
C LEU A 411 7.58 9.23 -11.98
N LEU A 412 6.35 9.75 -12.03
CA LEU A 412 5.77 10.31 -13.26
C LEU A 412 6.62 11.44 -13.87
N PRO A 413 7.09 12.46 -13.12
CA PRO A 413 7.94 13.51 -13.68
C PRO A 413 9.28 12.98 -14.20
N ALA A 414 9.86 11.97 -13.54
CA ALA A 414 11.09 11.34 -13.99
C ALA A 414 10.90 10.56 -15.30
N MET A 415 9.79 9.84 -15.42
CA MET A 415 9.45 9.13 -16.65
C MET A 415 9.13 10.07 -17.81
N LEU A 416 8.43 11.18 -17.57
CA LEU A 416 8.13 12.19 -18.59
C LEU A 416 9.39 12.79 -19.23
N LYS A 417 10.47 12.97 -18.48
CA LYS A 417 11.75 13.45 -19.03
C LYS A 417 12.35 12.51 -20.07
N LYS A 418 12.03 11.22 -19.99
CA LYS A 418 12.56 10.17 -20.89
C LYS A 418 11.45 9.57 -21.80
N ILE A 419 10.30 10.23 -21.92
CA ILE A 419 9.10 9.65 -22.55
C ILE A 419 9.34 9.12 -23.97
N ASN A 420 10.16 9.82 -24.75
CA ASN A 420 10.47 9.45 -26.15
C ASN A 420 11.33 8.18 -26.28
N THR A 421 11.92 7.71 -25.16
CA THR A 421 12.73 6.49 -25.17
C THR A 421 11.94 5.24 -24.84
N TYR A 422 10.70 5.39 -24.37
CA TYR A 422 9.87 4.26 -23.98
C TYR A 422 9.07 3.68 -25.13
N PRO A 423 8.69 2.39 -25.02
CA PRO A 423 7.75 1.75 -25.93
C PRO A 423 6.39 2.47 -25.96
N VAL A 424 5.71 2.42 -27.14
CA VAL A 424 4.42 3.10 -27.33
C VAL A 424 3.39 2.79 -26.23
N PRO A 425 3.19 1.52 -25.81
CA PRO A 425 2.20 1.22 -24.75
C PRO A 425 2.51 1.91 -23.43
N LEU A 426 3.80 2.00 -23.04
CA LEU A 426 4.20 2.69 -21.83
C LEU A 426 4.06 4.21 -21.96
N ARG A 427 4.43 4.78 -23.14
CA ARG A 427 4.19 6.21 -23.41
C ARG A 427 2.73 6.59 -23.26
N GLN A 428 1.83 5.82 -23.89
CA GLN A 428 0.38 6.05 -23.81
C GLN A 428 -0.15 5.93 -22.37
N LEU A 429 0.43 5.04 -21.57
CA LEU A 429 0.08 4.90 -20.16
C LEU A 429 0.48 6.15 -19.35
N ILE A 430 1.68 6.68 -19.60
CA ILE A 430 2.23 7.88 -18.93
C ILE A 430 1.45 9.13 -19.35
N GLU A 431 1.21 9.32 -20.66
CA GLU A 431 0.49 10.47 -21.23
C GLU A 431 -0.95 10.60 -20.71
N LYS A 432 -1.59 9.50 -20.37
CA LYS A 432 -2.93 9.51 -19.75
C LYS A 432 -2.95 10.07 -18.33
N GLN A 433 -1.78 10.21 -17.68
CA GLN A 433 -1.68 10.73 -16.31
C GLN A 433 -1.48 12.25 -16.27
N THR A 434 -1.14 12.87 -17.39
CA THR A 434 -0.96 14.32 -17.55
C THR A 434 -2.23 14.99 -18.05
#